data_6446be67f458d2516697a377250c4c9b
#
_entry.id   6446be67f458d2516697a377250c4c9b
#
_cell.length_a   1.000
_cell.length_b   1.000
_cell.length_c   1.000
_cell.angle_alpha   90.00
_cell.angle_beta   90.00
_cell.angle_gamma   90.00
#
_symmetry.space_group_name_H-M   'P 1'
#
loop_
_entity.id
_entity.type
_entity.pdbx_description
1 polymer ?
#
loop_
_entity_poly.entity_id
_entity_poly.type
_entity_poly.pdbx_seq_one_letter_code
_entity_poly.pdbx_strand_id
1 'polypeptide(L)'
;RSRKSRKRSSAGGNAVIVDGYSKQWLDQGFCWVYPKEIIRHPPGCRPGATVQIRSEDGRDLGAGIWDEGWIAVRRFRQDHGPIDKAVIAFRLDKAIALRRELIGEQTTAFRWVNAENDGLPGIRIDAYAQFLVLTLDSPSLSGLVEPICDLLEERLEPRGIFQAWRPDPRDKLDTSKLEHRLARGRAPAGDVRVTERNIACLVRPGAGKDIGIFPDMRDNRA
;
A
#
# COMPACT_ATOMS: atom_id res chain seq x y z
N ARG A 1 -15.57 40.87 35.47
CA ARG A 1 -14.96 39.54 35.20
C ARG A 1 -15.24 39.20 33.74
N SER A 2 -14.25 39.45 32.87
CA SER A 2 -14.32 39.25 31.44
C SER A 2 -14.09 37.75 31.12
N ARG A 3 -15.08 37.08 30.52
CA ARG A 3 -14.94 35.73 29.93
C ARG A 3 -14.14 35.87 28.65
N LYS A 4 -12.86 35.49 28.68
CA LYS A 4 -12.06 35.28 27.47
C LYS A 4 -12.65 34.13 26.67
N SER A 5 -13.31 34.42 25.59
CA SER A 5 -13.72 33.48 24.54
C SER A 5 -12.43 32.88 23.93
N ARG A 6 -12.16 31.63 24.23
CA ARG A 6 -11.16 30.85 23.47
C ARG A 6 -11.66 30.70 22.03
N LYS A 7 -11.05 31.45 21.11
CA LYS A 7 -11.20 31.20 19.68
C LYS A 7 -10.78 29.76 19.43
N ARG A 8 -11.76 28.87 19.13
CA ARG A 8 -11.51 27.58 18.57
C ARG A 8 -10.87 27.84 17.21
N SER A 9 -9.59 27.49 17.03
CA SER A 9 -8.91 27.53 15.76
C SER A 9 -9.63 26.59 14.80
N SER A 10 -10.04 27.10 13.66
CA SER A 10 -10.70 26.39 12.56
C SER A 10 -9.72 25.52 11.75
N ALA A 11 -8.87 24.75 12.42
CA ALA A 11 -7.93 23.80 11.79
C ALA A 11 -8.57 22.41 11.68
N GLY A 12 -9.80 22.30 11.13
CA GLY A 12 -10.56 21.06 11.13
C GLY A 12 -11.05 20.57 9.77
N GLY A 13 -10.57 21.15 8.65
CA GLY A 13 -11.18 20.92 7.34
C GLY A 13 -11.07 19.50 6.81
N ASN A 14 -10.03 18.73 7.10
CA ASN A 14 -9.77 17.43 6.47
C ASN A 14 -9.29 16.36 7.48
N ALA A 15 -9.80 16.37 8.71
CA ALA A 15 -9.39 15.42 9.74
C ALA A 15 -10.47 14.39 10.04
N VAL A 16 -10.05 13.11 10.07
CA VAL A 16 -10.81 11.99 10.62
C VAL A 16 -10.52 11.90 12.10
N ILE A 17 -11.60 11.92 12.91
CA ILE A 17 -11.50 11.79 14.36
C ILE A 17 -11.78 10.34 14.72
N VAL A 18 -10.85 9.72 15.44
CA VAL A 18 -10.93 8.32 15.84
C VAL A 18 -11.10 8.18 17.35
N ASP A 19 -11.65 7.05 17.77
CA ASP A 19 -11.88 6.70 19.17
C ASP A 19 -10.59 6.35 19.92
N GLY A 20 -10.72 6.15 21.23
CA GLY A 20 -9.59 5.79 22.10
C GLY A 20 -8.98 4.42 21.79
N TYR A 21 -9.77 3.49 21.24
CA TYR A 21 -9.30 2.17 20.85
C TYR A 21 -8.38 2.26 19.63
N SER A 22 -8.83 2.93 18.57
CA SER A 22 -8.00 3.16 17.38
C SER A 22 -6.73 3.96 17.72
N LYS A 23 -6.83 4.99 18.57
CA LYS A 23 -5.67 5.75 19.08
C LYS A 23 -4.61 4.83 19.68
N GLN A 24 -5.01 3.89 20.55
CA GLN A 24 -4.08 2.95 21.19
C GLN A 24 -3.32 2.10 20.17
N TRP A 25 -4.02 1.57 19.16
CA TRP A 25 -3.42 0.75 18.12
C TRP A 25 -2.50 1.54 17.20
N LEU A 26 -2.91 2.75 16.82
CA LEU A 26 -2.08 3.65 16.02
C LEU A 26 -0.80 4.06 16.77
N ASP A 27 -0.86 4.29 18.08
CA ASP A 27 0.33 4.55 18.90
C ASP A 27 1.31 3.36 18.96
N GLN A 28 0.80 2.13 18.83
CA GLN A 28 1.61 0.89 18.73
C GLN A 28 2.17 0.63 17.32
N GLY A 29 1.90 1.49 16.35
CA GLY A 29 2.42 1.36 14.99
C GLY A 29 1.45 0.73 13.98
N PHE A 30 0.25 0.31 14.38
CA PHE A 30 -0.77 -0.14 13.44
C PHE A 30 -1.12 0.98 12.46
N CYS A 31 -1.52 0.60 11.26
CA CYS A 31 -1.74 1.57 10.18
C CYS A 31 -3.18 1.52 9.61
N TRP A 32 -4.09 0.80 10.25
CA TRP A 32 -5.48 0.69 9.83
C TRP A 32 -6.41 1.38 10.83
N VAL A 33 -7.41 2.08 10.28
CA VAL A 33 -8.57 2.59 11.00
C VAL A 33 -9.80 1.96 10.37
N TYR A 34 -10.62 1.34 11.18
CA TYR A 34 -11.85 0.70 10.72
C TYR A 34 -13.04 1.66 10.80
N PRO A 35 -14.10 1.49 9.98
CA PRO A 35 -15.27 2.38 9.96
C PRO A 35 -15.90 2.58 11.34
N LYS A 36 -16.00 1.51 12.14
CA LYS A 36 -16.59 1.54 13.49
C LYS A 36 -15.81 2.37 14.51
N GLU A 37 -14.55 2.69 14.22
CA GLU A 37 -13.63 3.42 15.08
C GLU A 37 -13.63 4.93 14.77
N ILE A 38 -14.35 5.32 13.72
CA ILE A 38 -14.45 6.71 13.29
C ILE A 38 -15.62 7.39 13.97
N ILE A 39 -15.31 8.40 14.79
CA ILE A 39 -16.31 9.24 15.45
C ILE A 39 -16.85 10.31 14.49
N ARG A 40 -15.96 10.87 13.67
CA ARG A 40 -16.29 11.92 12.71
C ARG A 40 -15.28 11.95 11.57
N HIS A 41 -15.75 12.21 10.37
CA HIS A 41 -14.92 12.45 9.20
C HIS A 41 -15.38 13.70 8.43
N PRO A 42 -14.56 14.27 7.54
CA PRO A 42 -14.95 15.41 6.72
C PRO A 42 -16.13 15.05 5.80
N PRO A 43 -17.13 15.91 5.67
CA PRO A 43 -18.21 15.70 4.72
C PRO A 43 -17.67 15.69 3.28
N GLY A 44 -18.13 14.75 2.45
CA GLY A 44 -17.73 14.64 1.04
C GLY A 44 -16.29 14.14 0.82
N CYS A 45 -15.68 13.51 1.83
CA CYS A 45 -14.41 12.81 1.65
C CYS A 45 -14.60 11.68 0.63
N ARG A 46 -13.72 11.64 -0.38
CA ARG A 46 -13.79 10.63 -1.45
C ARG A 46 -12.69 9.59 -1.28
N PRO A 47 -12.91 8.33 -1.64
CA PRO A 47 -11.85 7.32 -1.67
C PRO A 47 -10.62 7.83 -2.44
N GLY A 48 -9.45 7.60 -1.85
CA GLY A 48 -8.16 8.10 -2.37
C GLY A 48 -7.74 9.46 -1.84
N ALA A 49 -8.63 10.19 -1.14
CA ALA A 49 -8.25 11.46 -0.52
C ALA A 49 -7.28 11.27 0.63
N THR A 50 -6.28 12.13 0.73
CA THR A 50 -5.41 12.21 1.91
C THR A 50 -6.17 12.88 3.06
N VAL A 51 -6.21 12.23 4.22
CA VAL A 51 -6.83 12.73 5.44
C VAL A 51 -5.84 12.78 6.59
N GLN A 52 -6.01 13.75 7.49
CA GLN A 52 -5.33 13.78 8.78
C GLN A 52 -6.10 12.90 9.76
N ILE A 53 -5.39 12.21 10.65
CA ILE A 53 -5.99 11.36 11.68
C ILE A 53 -5.76 12.02 13.03
N ARG A 54 -6.81 12.20 13.83
CA ARG A 54 -6.75 12.78 15.15
C ARG A 54 -7.59 12.01 16.14
N SER A 55 -7.16 12.00 17.38
CA SER A 55 -7.97 11.52 18.50
C SER A 55 -9.02 12.56 18.94
N GLU A 56 -9.97 12.14 19.77
CA GLU A 56 -11.01 13.02 20.35
C GLU A 56 -10.43 14.19 21.15
N ASP A 57 -9.33 13.97 21.85
CA ASP A 57 -8.60 15.00 22.61
C ASP A 57 -7.77 15.95 21.72
N GLY A 58 -7.83 15.76 20.38
CA GLY A 58 -7.18 16.61 19.40
C GLY A 58 -5.71 16.29 19.13
N ARG A 59 -5.19 15.19 19.67
CA ARG A 59 -3.83 14.73 19.38
C ARG A 59 -3.73 14.24 17.94
N ASP A 60 -2.66 14.63 17.27
CA ASP A 60 -2.35 14.16 15.94
C ASP A 60 -1.83 12.72 15.96
N LEU A 61 -2.39 11.89 15.09
CA LEU A 61 -2.06 10.47 14.95
C LEU A 61 -1.50 10.14 13.56
N GLY A 62 -1.29 11.16 12.73
CA GLY A 62 -0.68 11.03 11.42
C GLY A 62 -1.60 11.33 10.24
N ALA A 63 -1.19 10.86 9.04
CA ALA A 63 -1.94 11.03 7.81
C ALA A 63 -2.11 9.71 7.08
N GLY A 64 -3.25 9.56 6.38
CA GLY A 64 -3.62 8.35 5.67
C GLY A 64 -4.43 8.62 4.41
N ILE A 65 -4.72 7.56 3.69
CA ILE A 65 -5.62 7.56 2.54
C ILE A 65 -6.99 7.06 2.98
N TRP A 66 -8.01 7.87 2.69
CA TRP A 66 -9.42 7.55 2.94
C TRP A 66 -9.92 6.47 1.99
N ASP A 67 -10.71 5.56 2.53
CA ASP A 67 -11.38 4.48 1.82
C ASP A 67 -12.81 4.30 2.36
N GLU A 68 -13.68 3.68 1.57
CA GLU A 68 -15.05 3.33 1.97
C GLU A 68 -15.22 1.82 2.17
N GLY A 69 -14.11 1.08 2.21
CA GLY A 69 -14.09 -0.37 2.40
C GLY A 69 -14.00 -0.80 3.86
N TRP A 70 -13.62 -2.06 4.04
CA TRP A 70 -13.38 -2.68 5.36
C TRP A 70 -12.36 -1.91 6.19
N ILE A 71 -11.35 -1.33 5.57
CA ILE A 71 -10.39 -0.42 6.19
C ILE A 71 -10.73 0.98 5.71
N ALA A 72 -11.22 1.84 6.60
CA ALA A 72 -11.65 3.19 6.26
C ALA A 72 -10.50 4.18 6.07
N VAL A 73 -9.39 4.00 6.79
CA VAL A 73 -8.16 4.79 6.56
C VAL A 73 -6.93 3.88 6.63
N ARG A 74 -6.08 3.96 5.62
CA ARG A 74 -4.75 3.39 5.63
C ARG A 74 -3.74 4.47 5.98
N ARG A 75 -3.13 4.42 7.17
CA ARG A 75 -2.19 5.41 7.64
C ARG A 75 -0.82 5.21 7.02
N PHE A 76 -0.38 6.18 6.23
CA PHE A 76 0.95 6.20 5.60
C PHE A 76 1.98 6.98 6.42
N ARG A 77 1.60 7.90 7.27
CA ARG A 77 2.51 8.72 8.08
C ARG A 77 2.07 8.76 9.53
N GLN A 78 3.04 8.87 10.43
CA GLN A 78 2.80 9.09 11.86
C GLN A 78 2.75 10.59 12.23
N ASP A 79 3.21 11.44 11.33
CA ASP A 79 3.20 12.90 11.44
C ASP A 79 2.21 13.53 10.44
N HIS A 80 2.02 14.83 10.55
CA HIS A 80 1.33 15.60 9.53
C HIS A 80 2.15 15.71 8.26
N GLY A 81 1.48 15.66 7.14
CA GLY A 81 2.12 15.94 5.88
C GLY A 81 1.45 15.23 4.70
N PRO A 82 1.83 15.60 3.48
CA PRO A 82 1.31 14.95 2.30
C PRO A 82 1.83 13.51 2.18
N ILE A 83 1.02 12.65 1.58
CA ILE A 83 1.46 11.33 1.11
C ILE A 83 1.92 11.54 -0.33
N ASP A 84 3.15 11.98 -0.47
CA ASP A 84 3.77 12.36 -1.74
C ASP A 84 4.80 11.31 -2.23
N LYS A 85 5.40 11.59 -3.41
CA LYS A 85 6.44 10.72 -4.01
C LYS A 85 7.62 10.52 -3.04
N ALA A 86 7.97 11.50 -2.21
CA ALA A 86 9.11 11.40 -1.30
C ALA A 86 8.87 10.37 -0.17
N VAL A 87 7.65 10.36 0.40
CA VAL A 87 7.27 9.35 1.41
C VAL A 87 7.30 7.95 0.82
N ILE A 88 6.74 7.79 -0.37
CA ILE A 88 6.72 6.49 -1.07
C ILE A 88 8.15 6.04 -1.40
N ALA A 89 8.97 6.95 -1.95
CA ALA A 89 10.37 6.67 -2.28
C ALA A 89 11.17 6.19 -1.07
N PHE A 90 11.09 6.91 0.05
CA PHE A 90 11.80 6.54 1.28
C PHE A 90 11.48 5.12 1.76
N ARG A 91 10.21 4.70 1.68
CA ARG A 91 9.78 3.37 2.12
C ARG A 91 10.13 2.29 1.12
N LEU A 92 9.98 2.60 -0.16
CA LEU A 92 10.39 1.71 -1.24
C LEU A 92 11.89 1.45 -1.20
N ASP A 93 12.71 2.50 -1.00
CA ASP A 93 14.16 2.38 -0.90
C ASP A 93 14.59 1.50 0.28
N LYS A 94 13.93 1.65 1.45
CA LYS A 94 14.15 0.76 2.60
C LYS A 94 13.79 -0.70 2.31
N ALA A 95 12.65 -0.92 1.67
CA ALA A 95 12.19 -2.26 1.32
C ALA A 95 13.15 -2.92 0.33
N ILE A 96 13.60 -2.19 -0.69
CA ILE A 96 14.58 -2.66 -1.68
C ILE A 96 15.92 -2.98 -1.01
N ALA A 97 16.44 -2.09 -0.17
CA ALA A 97 17.70 -2.31 0.53
C ALA A 97 17.66 -3.59 1.38
N LEU A 98 16.59 -3.80 2.14
CA LEU A 98 16.39 -4.99 2.95
C LEU A 98 16.40 -6.27 2.09
N ARG A 99 15.70 -6.27 0.94
CA ARG A 99 15.63 -7.47 0.09
C ARG A 99 16.94 -7.73 -0.64
N ARG A 100 17.68 -6.70 -1.03
CA ARG A 100 19.03 -6.86 -1.59
C ARG A 100 20.00 -7.51 -0.61
N GLU A 101 19.82 -7.27 0.68
CA GLU A 101 20.61 -7.94 1.73
C GLU A 101 20.17 -9.39 1.97
N LEU A 102 18.85 -9.65 1.96
CA LEU A 102 18.31 -10.95 2.38
C LEU A 102 18.12 -11.95 1.22
N ILE A 103 18.00 -11.48 -0.02
CA ILE A 103 17.69 -12.33 -1.17
C ILE A 103 18.97 -12.58 -1.97
N GLY A 104 19.40 -13.85 -2.02
CA GLY A 104 20.54 -14.26 -2.83
C GLY A 104 20.24 -14.25 -4.33
N GLU A 105 21.28 -14.14 -5.14
CA GLU A 105 21.21 -14.07 -6.62
C GLU A 105 20.50 -15.27 -7.28
N GLN A 106 20.43 -16.40 -6.59
CA GLN A 106 19.77 -17.62 -7.05
C GLN A 106 18.24 -17.58 -6.95
N THR A 107 17.67 -16.47 -6.41
CA THR A 107 16.23 -16.29 -6.25
C THR A 107 15.77 -15.10 -7.09
N THR A 108 14.97 -15.37 -8.10
CA THR A 108 14.41 -14.36 -9.02
C THR A 108 12.89 -14.20 -8.91
N ALA A 109 12.24 -15.00 -8.02
CA ALA A 109 10.84 -14.83 -7.65
C ALA A 109 10.75 -14.55 -6.15
N PHE A 110 10.43 -13.29 -5.79
CA PHE A 110 10.34 -12.87 -4.39
C PHE A 110 9.55 -11.57 -4.26
N ARG A 111 9.23 -11.20 -3.00
CA ARG A 111 8.48 -9.97 -2.70
C ARG A 111 9.41 -8.82 -2.33
N TRP A 112 9.38 -7.76 -3.16
CA TRP A 112 10.09 -6.50 -2.88
C TRP A 112 9.40 -5.69 -1.77
N VAL A 113 8.06 -5.62 -1.80
CA VAL A 113 7.28 -4.82 -0.84
C VAL A 113 6.14 -5.67 -0.28
N ASN A 114 6.09 -5.76 1.04
CA ASN A 114 5.08 -6.51 1.78
C ASN A 114 4.16 -5.58 2.58
N ALA A 115 3.46 -4.71 1.88
CA ALA A 115 2.39 -3.86 2.38
C ALA A 115 2.74 -3.13 3.70
N GLU A 116 1.96 -3.37 4.73
CA GLU A 116 2.06 -2.76 6.05
C GLU A 116 3.44 -2.94 6.69
N ASN A 117 4.06 -4.10 6.48
CA ASN A 117 5.37 -4.43 7.07
C ASN A 117 6.50 -3.53 6.52
N ASP A 118 6.33 -3.02 5.31
CA ASP A 118 7.25 -2.07 4.69
C ASP A 118 6.72 -0.62 4.73
N GLY A 119 5.63 -0.40 5.47
CA GLY A 119 5.01 0.92 5.64
C GLY A 119 4.29 1.44 4.39
N LEU A 120 3.97 0.58 3.42
CA LEU A 120 3.18 0.88 2.22
C LEU A 120 1.83 0.15 2.29
N PRO A 121 0.92 0.58 3.20
CA PRO A 121 -0.30 -0.16 3.51
C PRO A 121 -1.14 -0.47 2.27
N GLY A 122 -1.48 -1.76 2.11
CA GLY A 122 -2.29 -2.24 0.99
C GLY A 122 -1.56 -2.30 -0.36
N ILE A 123 -0.21 -2.18 -0.37
CA ILE A 123 0.61 -2.20 -1.58
C ILE A 123 1.62 -3.34 -1.48
N ARG A 124 1.58 -4.28 -2.43
CA ARG A 124 2.58 -5.35 -2.57
C ARG A 124 3.27 -5.24 -3.92
N ILE A 125 4.55 -5.58 -3.94
CA ILE A 125 5.33 -5.60 -5.17
C ILE A 125 6.10 -6.92 -5.19
N ASP A 126 5.74 -7.78 -6.13
CA ASP A 126 6.35 -9.08 -6.34
C ASP A 126 7.23 -9.06 -7.60
N ALA A 127 8.42 -9.64 -7.50
CA ALA A 127 9.34 -9.83 -8.63
C ALA A 127 9.16 -11.23 -9.23
N TYR A 128 9.21 -11.27 -10.55
CA TYR A 128 9.26 -12.50 -11.37
C TYR A 128 10.32 -12.29 -12.45
N ALA A 129 11.57 -12.61 -12.13
CA ALA A 129 12.76 -12.27 -12.92
C ALA A 129 12.80 -10.74 -13.19
N GLN A 130 12.69 -10.33 -14.44
CA GLN A 130 12.73 -8.92 -14.87
C GLN A 130 11.34 -8.26 -14.91
N PHE A 131 10.28 -8.92 -14.42
CA PHE A 131 8.92 -8.38 -14.39
C PHE A 131 8.48 -8.16 -12.96
N LEU A 132 7.70 -7.09 -12.75
CA LEU A 132 7.12 -6.76 -11.46
C LEU A 132 5.60 -6.84 -11.52
N VAL A 133 5.00 -7.25 -10.40
CA VAL A 133 3.55 -7.19 -10.20
C VAL A 133 3.27 -6.29 -9.00
N LEU A 134 2.72 -5.12 -9.27
CA LEU A 134 2.21 -4.16 -8.29
C LEU A 134 0.77 -4.53 -7.96
N THR A 135 0.55 -5.05 -6.77
CA THR A 135 -0.78 -5.43 -6.29
C THR A 135 -1.30 -4.42 -5.29
N LEU A 136 -2.52 -3.95 -5.50
CA LEU A 136 -3.23 -3.01 -4.65
C LEU A 136 -4.43 -3.69 -3.97
N ASP A 137 -4.62 -3.43 -2.68
CA ASP A 137 -5.73 -3.99 -1.91
C ASP A 137 -7.03 -3.19 -2.05
N SER A 138 -6.98 -1.96 -2.56
CA SER A 138 -8.15 -1.12 -2.73
C SER A 138 -7.98 -0.15 -3.90
N PRO A 139 -9.08 0.14 -4.64
CA PRO A 139 -9.12 1.19 -5.65
C PRO A 139 -8.77 2.58 -5.12
N SER A 140 -8.94 2.85 -3.83
CA SER A 140 -8.53 4.11 -3.19
C SER A 140 -7.03 4.41 -3.32
N LEU A 141 -6.22 3.37 -3.56
CA LEU A 141 -4.78 3.48 -3.74
C LEU A 141 -4.36 3.77 -5.19
N SER A 142 -5.31 3.87 -6.13
CA SER A 142 -5.01 4.06 -7.57
C SER A 142 -4.14 5.28 -7.85
N GLY A 143 -4.29 6.36 -7.07
CA GLY A 143 -3.48 7.57 -7.22
C GLY A 143 -1.99 7.37 -6.95
N LEU A 144 -1.60 6.24 -6.32
CA LEU A 144 -0.21 5.89 -6.04
C LEU A 144 0.45 5.04 -7.13
N VAL A 145 -0.29 4.55 -8.11
CA VAL A 145 0.23 3.63 -9.15
C VAL A 145 1.33 4.31 -9.96
N GLU A 146 1.04 5.50 -10.52
CA GLU A 146 1.99 6.21 -11.37
C GLU A 146 3.29 6.58 -10.63
N PRO A 147 3.25 7.25 -9.45
CA PRO A 147 4.48 7.55 -8.72
C PRO A 147 5.25 6.31 -8.28
N ILE A 148 4.57 5.18 -7.98
CA ILE A 148 5.26 3.93 -7.65
C ILE A 148 5.93 3.33 -8.89
N CYS A 149 5.24 3.31 -10.04
CA CYS A 149 5.83 2.81 -11.29
C CYS A 149 7.07 3.59 -11.68
N ASP A 150 7.03 4.93 -11.62
CA ASP A 150 8.20 5.78 -11.88
C ASP A 150 9.39 5.41 -10.99
N LEU A 151 9.13 5.24 -9.68
CA LEU A 151 10.16 4.87 -8.72
C LEU A 151 10.72 3.47 -8.97
N LEU A 152 9.88 2.52 -9.38
CA LEU A 152 10.31 1.16 -9.70
C LEU A 152 11.18 1.13 -10.96
N GLU A 153 10.82 1.92 -11.99
CA GLU A 153 11.66 2.07 -13.20
C GLU A 153 13.02 2.69 -12.87
N GLU A 154 13.05 3.75 -12.06
CA GLU A 154 14.28 4.42 -11.62
C GLU A 154 15.23 3.50 -10.82
N ARG A 155 14.71 2.54 -10.04
CA ARG A 155 15.49 1.76 -9.05
C ARG A 155 15.77 0.33 -9.43
N LEU A 156 14.91 -0.28 -10.23
CA LEU A 156 14.93 -1.72 -10.54
C LEU A 156 14.98 -2.02 -12.03
N GLU A 157 14.75 -1.03 -12.90
CA GLU A 157 14.81 -1.13 -14.36
C GLU A 157 14.07 -2.37 -14.92
N PRO A 158 12.80 -2.61 -14.50
CA PRO A 158 12.06 -3.80 -14.92
C PRO A 158 11.73 -3.75 -16.42
N ARG A 159 11.63 -4.91 -17.06
CA ARG A 159 11.14 -5.01 -18.45
C ARG A 159 9.65 -4.68 -18.58
N GLY A 160 8.90 -4.94 -17.50
CA GLY A 160 7.49 -4.61 -17.44
C GLY A 160 6.95 -4.65 -16.01
N ILE A 161 5.97 -3.78 -15.75
CA ILE A 161 5.26 -3.68 -14.49
C ILE A 161 3.78 -3.95 -14.76
N PHE A 162 3.24 -4.97 -14.12
CA PHE A 162 1.81 -5.29 -14.14
C PHE A 162 1.13 -4.71 -12.91
N GLN A 163 -0.02 -4.11 -13.10
CA GLN A 163 -0.93 -3.72 -12.03
C GLN A 163 -1.95 -4.83 -11.79
N ALA A 164 -2.10 -5.23 -10.54
CA ALA A 164 -3.07 -6.23 -10.11
C ALA A 164 -3.90 -5.70 -8.93
N TRP A 165 -5.04 -6.33 -8.70
CA TRP A 165 -5.96 -6.00 -7.62
C TRP A 165 -6.19 -7.22 -6.73
N ARG A 166 -6.18 -6.99 -5.43
CA ARG A 166 -6.51 -8.02 -4.43
C ARG A 166 -7.31 -7.40 -3.28
N PRO A 167 -8.50 -6.86 -3.53
CA PRO A 167 -9.33 -6.29 -2.49
C PRO A 167 -9.74 -7.36 -1.47
N ASP A 168 -9.96 -6.93 -0.24
CA ASP A 168 -10.49 -7.80 0.80
C ASP A 168 -11.91 -8.24 0.41
N PRO A 169 -12.26 -9.52 0.52
CA PRO A 169 -13.62 -9.98 0.23
C PRO A 169 -14.71 -9.27 1.05
N ARG A 170 -14.35 -8.73 2.22
CA ARG A 170 -15.25 -7.94 3.08
C ARG A 170 -15.61 -6.57 2.49
N ASP A 171 -14.83 -6.06 1.54
CA ASP A 171 -15.13 -4.78 0.87
C ASP A 171 -16.35 -4.86 -0.05
N LYS A 172 -16.80 -6.09 -0.39
CA LYS A 172 -17.96 -6.33 -1.29
C LYS A 172 -17.86 -5.57 -2.61
N LEU A 173 -16.63 -5.34 -3.08
CA LEU A 173 -16.38 -4.66 -4.34
C LEU A 173 -16.72 -5.57 -5.53
N ASP A 174 -17.28 -4.98 -6.56
CA ASP A 174 -17.43 -5.64 -7.88
C ASP A 174 -16.04 -5.76 -8.53
N THR A 175 -15.38 -6.89 -8.26
CA THR A 175 -14.02 -7.15 -8.76
C THR A 175 -13.96 -7.35 -10.27
N SER A 176 -15.09 -7.55 -10.96
CA SER A 176 -15.14 -7.66 -12.42
C SER A 176 -14.73 -6.36 -13.13
N LYS A 177 -14.83 -5.24 -12.43
CA LYS A 177 -14.42 -3.91 -12.91
C LYS A 177 -12.95 -3.57 -12.63
N LEU A 178 -12.25 -4.45 -11.93
CA LEU A 178 -10.84 -4.24 -11.55
C LEU A 178 -9.94 -4.97 -12.55
N GLU A 179 -9.50 -4.26 -13.57
CA GLU A 179 -8.66 -4.83 -14.61
C GLU A 179 -7.21 -5.03 -14.13
N HIS A 180 -6.69 -6.24 -14.34
CA HIS A 180 -5.27 -6.50 -14.30
C HIS A 180 -4.66 -6.05 -15.63
N ARG A 181 -3.66 -5.20 -15.60
CA ARG A 181 -3.12 -4.60 -16.82
C ARG A 181 -1.59 -4.46 -16.77
N LEU A 182 -0.99 -4.37 -17.95
CA LEU A 182 0.38 -3.88 -18.07
C LEU A 182 0.37 -2.37 -17.82
N ALA A 183 1.03 -1.94 -16.73
CA ALA A 183 1.12 -0.52 -16.36
C ALA A 183 2.30 0.18 -17.04
N ARG A 184 3.45 -0.52 -17.18
CA ARG A 184 4.68 0.02 -17.79
C ARG A 184 5.41 -1.06 -18.58
N GLY A 185 6.24 -0.64 -19.53
CA GLY A 185 7.16 -1.49 -20.26
C GLY A 185 6.49 -2.44 -21.24
N ARG A 186 6.96 -3.69 -21.29
CA ARG A 186 6.51 -4.73 -22.25
C ARG A 186 6.11 -6.01 -21.52
N ALA A 187 5.08 -6.66 -21.99
CA ALA A 187 4.71 -8.00 -21.54
C ALA A 187 5.72 -9.04 -22.04
N PRO A 188 5.92 -10.15 -21.28
CA PRO A 188 6.72 -11.28 -21.77
C PRO A 188 6.02 -11.94 -22.97
N ALA A 189 6.82 -12.49 -23.90
CA ALA A 189 6.29 -13.20 -25.07
C ALA A 189 5.65 -14.56 -24.71
N GLY A 190 5.85 -15.06 -23.51
CA GLY A 190 5.35 -16.34 -23.02
C GLY A 190 5.59 -16.47 -21.52
N ASP A 191 5.65 -17.72 -21.06
CA ASP A 191 5.95 -18.00 -19.66
C ASP A 191 7.38 -17.55 -19.31
N VAL A 192 7.55 -17.01 -18.12
CA VAL A 192 8.83 -16.51 -17.60
C VAL A 192 9.44 -17.56 -16.68
N ARG A 193 10.67 -17.94 -16.96
CA ARG A 193 11.44 -18.79 -16.05
C ARG A 193 11.93 -17.97 -14.86
N VAL A 194 11.57 -18.41 -13.68
CA VAL A 194 12.03 -17.87 -12.40
C VAL A 194 12.71 -18.95 -11.58
N THR A 195 13.53 -18.55 -10.63
CA THR A 195 14.20 -19.46 -9.70
C THR A 195 13.86 -19.06 -8.26
N GLU A 196 13.74 -20.06 -7.42
CA GLU A 196 13.60 -19.92 -5.98
C GLU A 196 14.50 -20.97 -5.32
N ARG A 197 15.61 -20.55 -4.68
CA ARG A 197 16.60 -21.46 -4.06
C ARG A 197 17.02 -22.62 -4.98
N ASN A 198 17.38 -22.35 -6.22
CA ASN A 198 17.75 -23.32 -7.25
C ASN A 198 16.59 -24.15 -7.86
N ILE A 199 15.36 -23.99 -7.40
CA ILE A 199 14.19 -24.61 -8.04
C ILE A 199 13.71 -23.69 -9.14
N ALA A 200 13.67 -24.17 -10.38
CA ALA A 200 13.16 -23.42 -11.51
C ALA A 200 11.66 -23.68 -11.70
N CYS A 201 10.92 -22.57 -11.88
CA CYS A 201 9.49 -22.60 -12.18
C CYS A 201 9.19 -21.75 -13.41
N LEU A 202 8.10 -22.05 -14.10
CA LEU A 202 7.53 -21.20 -15.13
C LEU A 202 6.34 -20.45 -14.54
N VAL A 203 6.30 -19.15 -14.76
CA VAL A 203 5.25 -18.27 -14.26
C VAL A 203 4.75 -17.38 -15.37
N ARG A 204 3.54 -16.85 -15.19
CA ARG A 204 2.92 -15.92 -16.14
C ARG A 204 2.60 -14.60 -15.46
N PRO A 205 3.56 -13.65 -15.34
CA PRO A 205 3.29 -12.35 -14.80
C PRO A 205 2.13 -11.68 -15.54
N GLY A 206 1.20 -11.06 -14.81
CA GLY A 206 0.01 -10.46 -15.39
C GLY A 206 -1.21 -11.38 -15.52
N ALA A 207 -1.09 -12.68 -15.24
CA ALA A 207 -2.22 -13.62 -15.27
C ALA A 207 -3.14 -13.51 -14.02
N GLY A 208 -3.07 -12.40 -13.28
CA GLY A 208 -3.89 -12.18 -12.10
C GLY A 208 -3.56 -13.17 -10.97
N LYS A 209 -4.54 -13.98 -10.56
CA LYS A 209 -4.36 -14.98 -9.49
C LYS A 209 -3.56 -16.21 -9.93
N ASP A 210 -3.45 -16.44 -11.23
CA ASP A 210 -2.87 -17.65 -11.81
C ASP A 210 -1.40 -17.48 -12.25
N ILE A 211 -0.63 -16.69 -11.49
CA ILE A 211 0.79 -16.44 -11.78
C ILE A 211 1.63 -17.72 -11.69
N GLY A 212 1.24 -18.69 -10.86
CA GLY A 212 1.88 -20.00 -10.73
C GLY A 212 2.73 -20.20 -9.49
N ILE A 213 3.23 -19.13 -8.85
CA ILE A 213 4.00 -19.19 -7.60
C ILE A 213 3.63 -18.02 -6.70
N PHE A 214 3.61 -18.26 -5.38
CA PHE A 214 3.39 -17.25 -4.35
C PHE A 214 4.70 -16.92 -3.65
N PRO A 215 5.32 -15.75 -3.92
CA PRO A 215 6.65 -15.41 -3.41
C PRO A 215 6.75 -15.30 -1.88
N ASP A 216 5.63 -15.03 -1.20
CA ASP A 216 5.53 -14.98 0.26
C ASP A 216 5.58 -16.35 0.95
N MET A 217 5.41 -17.43 0.19
CA MET A 217 5.48 -18.82 0.70
C MET A 217 6.85 -19.47 0.50
N ARG A 218 7.86 -18.71 0.08
CA ARG A 218 9.21 -19.21 -0.21
C ARG A 218 9.82 -20.01 0.94
N ASP A 219 9.74 -19.48 2.15
CA ASP A 219 10.37 -20.11 3.31
C ASP A 219 9.61 -21.35 3.81
N ASN A 220 8.32 -21.49 3.43
CA ASN A 220 7.53 -22.68 3.71
C ASN A 220 7.74 -23.83 2.71
N ARG A 221 8.41 -23.54 1.57
CA ARG A 221 8.76 -24.54 0.55
C ARG A 221 10.21 -25.05 0.66
N ALA A 222 10.92 -24.63 1.70
CA ALA A 222 12.33 -24.94 1.91
C ALA A 222 12.53 -26.30 2.60
#